data_a1c4ee7fedc840b562c0ab96853bb047
#
_entry.id   a1c4ee7fedc840b562c0ab96853bb047
#
_cell.length_a   1.000
_cell.length_b   1.000
_cell.length_c   1.000
_cell.angle_alpha   90.00
_cell.angle_beta   90.00
_cell.angle_gamma   90.00
#
_symmetry.space_group_name_H-M   'P 1'
#
loop_
_entity.id
_entity.type
_entity.pdbx_description
1 polymer ?
#
loop_
_entity_poly.entity_id
_entity_poly.type
_entity_poly.pdbx_seq_one_letter_code
_entity_poly.pdbx_strand_id
1 'polypeptide(L)'
;GQVILLNFWATWCSNCVKEMPAIEKLYEEYGDQIVIVGVNVGEDEDTIDTFIEAKNYSFPVACDIESNISNLYPSAGIPYTVIVGKDGLVTETFLGAKDADSQYTKLRRALQEAYEAN
;
A
#
# COMPACT_ATOMS: atom_id res chain seq x y z
N GLY A 1 16.08 7.97 7.22
CA GLY A 1 14.66 7.79 7.19
C GLY A 1 14.20 6.36 7.34
N GLN A 2 12.93 6.18 7.18
CA GLN A 2 12.28 4.88 7.26
C GLN A 2 11.95 4.35 5.88
N VAL A 3 11.84 3.01 5.78
CA VAL A 3 11.27 2.38 4.60
C VAL A 3 9.77 2.66 4.58
N ILE A 4 9.23 2.95 3.41
CA ILE A 4 7.82 3.29 3.23
C ILE A 4 7.20 2.38 2.17
N LEU A 5 6.02 1.85 2.47
CA LEU A 5 5.19 1.16 1.49
C LEU A 5 3.96 2.03 1.24
N LEU A 6 3.76 2.45 -0.01
CA LEU A 6 2.56 3.13 -0.45
C LEU A 6 1.77 2.18 -1.34
N ASN A 7 0.52 1.91 -0.97
CA ASN A 7 -0.37 1.06 -1.76
C ASN A 7 -1.53 1.91 -2.28
N PHE A 8 -1.60 2.11 -3.58
CA PHE A 8 -2.67 2.87 -4.23
C PHE A 8 -3.82 1.93 -4.56
N TRP A 9 -5.02 2.27 -4.08
CA TRP A 9 -6.18 1.37 -4.12
C TRP A 9 -7.50 2.14 -4.20
N ALA A 10 -8.58 1.41 -4.48
CA ALA A 10 -9.95 1.93 -4.41
C ALA A 10 -10.90 0.81 -3.99
N THR A 11 -12.05 1.18 -3.44
CA THR A 11 -13.03 0.18 -2.97
C THR A 11 -13.63 -0.64 -4.10
N TRP A 12 -13.71 -0.06 -5.31
CA TRP A 12 -14.25 -0.74 -6.50
C TRP A 12 -13.24 -1.64 -7.21
N CYS A 13 -12.00 -1.62 -6.78
CA CYS A 13 -10.92 -2.40 -7.41
C CYS A 13 -10.83 -3.78 -6.77
N SER A 14 -11.31 -4.81 -7.46
CA SER A 14 -11.36 -6.16 -6.88
C SER A 14 -9.98 -6.72 -6.55
N ASN A 15 -8.97 -6.47 -7.37
CA ASN A 15 -7.62 -6.92 -7.10
C ASN A 15 -6.98 -6.17 -5.93
N CYS A 16 -7.34 -4.90 -5.75
CA CYS A 16 -6.93 -4.13 -4.56
C CYS A 16 -7.49 -4.78 -3.30
N VAL A 17 -8.78 -5.11 -3.32
CA VAL A 17 -9.46 -5.73 -2.17
C VAL A 17 -8.85 -7.09 -1.84
N LYS A 18 -8.52 -7.88 -2.86
CA LYS A 18 -7.87 -9.19 -2.67
C LYS A 18 -6.51 -9.07 -2.00
N GLU A 19 -5.78 -7.99 -2.30
CA GLU A 19 -4.43 -7.75 -1.75
C GLU A 19 -4.44 -7.29 -0.31
N MET A 20 -5.49 -6.62 0.13
CA MET A 20 -5.51 -5.94 1.43
C MET A 20 -5.18 -6.80 2.64
N PRO A 21 -5.59 -8.09 2.72
CA PRO A 21 -5.15 -8.91 3.83
C PRO A 21 -3.62 -9.03 3.93
N ALA A 22 -2.92 -8.98 2.79
CA ALA A 22 -1.46 -8.99 2.78
C ALA A 22 -0.89 -7.70 3.37
N ILE A 23 -1.47 -6.55 3.03
CA ILE A 23 -1.06 -5.24 3.56
C ILE A 23 -1.27 -5.20 5.07
N GLU A 24 -2.42 -5.66 5.54
CA GLU A 24 -2.72 -5.70 6.97
C GLU A 24 -1.74 -6.59 7.72
N LYS A 25 -1.42 -7.76 7.16
CA LYS A 25 -0.46 -8.69 7.76
C LYS A 25 0.93 -8.08 7.87
N LEU A 26 1.39 -7.38 6.84
CA LEU A 26 2.67 -6.68 6.85
C LEU A 26 2.68 -5.58 7.90
N TYR A 27 1.58 -4.83 8.00
CA TYR A 27 1.45 -3.78 9.00
C TYR A 27 1.55 -4.34 10.42
N GLU A 28 0.89 -5.47 10.68
CA GLU A 28 0.97 -6.13 11.99
C GLU A 28 2.38 -6.63 12.29
N GLU A 29 3.09 -7.18 11.30
CA GLU A 29 4.42 -7.72 11.49
C GLU A 29 5.49 -6.65 11.72
N TYR A 30 5.46 -5.57 10.94
CA TYR A 30 6.51 -4.55 11.01
C TYR A 30 6.24 -3.46 12.04
N GLY A 31 4.97 -3.19 12.34
CA GLY A 31 4.63 -2.16 13.32
C GLY A 31 5.29 -0.83 12.99
N ASP A 32 6.06 -0.29 13.93
CA ASP A 32 6.72 1.02 13.78
C ASP A 32 8.01 0.97 12.97
N GLN A 33 8.47 -0.20 12.58
CA GLN A 33 9.75 -0.35 11.86
C GLN A 33 9.67 0.17 10.42
N ILE A 34 8.49 0.09 9.82
CA ILE A 34 8.24 0.51 8.44
C ILE A 34 6.94 1.30 8.41
N VAL A 35 6.91 2.35 7.58
CA VAL A 35 5.69 3.12 7.37
C VAL A 35 4.89 2.46 6.26
N ILE A 36 3.64 2.08 6.55
CA ILE A 36 2.73 1.48 5.56
C ILE A 36 1.49 2.34 5.48
N VAL A 37 1.15 2.80 4.28
CA VAL A 37 -0.02 3.65 4.05
C VAL A 37 -0.77 3.18 2.80
N GLY A 38 -2.07 2.94 2.94
CA GLY A 38 -2.96 2.72 1.81
C GLY A 38 -3.49 4.07 1.31
N VAL A 39 -3.10 4.47 0.10
CA VAL A 39 -3.54 5.73 -0.48
C VAL A 39 -4.75 5.45 -1.37
N ASN A 40 -5.93 5.87 -0.92
CA ASN A 40 -7.15 5.67 -1.70
C ASN A 40 -7.24 6.71 -2.80
N VAL A 41 -7.48 6.25 -4.03
CA VAL A 41 -7.47 7.09 -5.21
C VAL A 41 -8.90 7.46 -5.61
N GLY A 42 -9.21 8.76 -5.53
CA GLY A 42 -10.41 9.31 -6.13
C GLY A 42 -11.72 9.10 -5.40
N GLU A 43 -11.71 8.59 -4.17
CA GLU A 43 -12.93 8.37 -3.39
C GLU A 43 -12.95 9.28 -2.16
N ASP A 44 -14.16 9.59 -1.65
CA ASP A 44 -14.30 10.47 -0.48
C ASP A 44 -14.06 9.71 0.83
N GLU A 45 -13.87 10.48 1.91
CA GLU A 45 -13.56 9.92 3.23
C GLU A 45 -14.66 9.01 3.76
N ASP A 46 -15.92 9.34 3.54
CA ASP A 46 -17.04 8.53 4.03
C ASP A 46 -17.05 7.14 3.38
N THR A 47 -16.80 7.08 2.07
CA THR A 47 -16.69 5.83 1.34
C THR A 47 -15.54 4.97 1.87
N ILE A 48 -14.39 5.60 2.09
CA ILE A 48 -13.20 4.92 2.60
C ILE A 48 -13.43 4.41 4.01
N ASP A 49 -13.93 5.25 4.90
CA ASP A 49 -14.13 4.90 6.31
C ASP A 49 -15.12 3.75 6.45
N THR A 50 -16.22 3.79 5.70
CA THR A 50 -17.22 2.72 5.72
C THR A 50 -16.61 1.39 5.30
N PHE A 51 -15.79 1.41 4.24
CA PHE A 51 -15.14 0.21 3.74
C PHE A 51 -14.13 -0.35 4.77
N ILE A 52 -13.26 0.50 5.30
CA ILE A 52 -12.20 0.09 6.23
C ILE A 52 -12.81 -0.45 7.53
N GLU A 53 -13.86 0.18 8.04
CA GLU A 53 -14.56 -0.31 9.23
C GLU A 53 -15.18 -1.69 8.98
N ALA A 54 -15.84 -1.87 7.84
CA ALA A 54 -16.47 -3.15 7.49
C ALA A 54 -15.45 -4.29 7.38
N LYS A 55 -14.24 -3.98 6.90
CA LYS A 55 -13.15 -4.96 6.75
C LYS A 55 -12.31 -5.10 8.02
N ASN A 56 -12.44 -4.19 8.95
CA ASN A 56 -11.70 -4.19 10.22
C ASN A 56 -10.18 -4.12 10.00
N TYR A 57 -9.74 -3.30 9.06
CA TYR A 57 -8.31 -3.07 8.83
C TYR A 57 -7.79 -1.96 9.73
N SER A 58 -6.52 -2.09 10.15
CA SER A 58 -5.87 -1.14 11.07
C SER A 58 -4.73 -0.34 10.43
N PHE A 59 -4.27 -0.72 9.23
CA PHE A 59 -3.21 0.05 8.58
C PHE A 59 -3.71 1.45 8.22
N PRO A 60 -2.83 2.46 8.30
CA PRO A 60 -3.22 3.85 7.99
C PRO A 60 -3.66 4.00 6.54
N VAL A 61 -4.69 4.82 6.33
CA VAL A 61 -5.24 5.10 5.01
C VAL A 61 -5.30 6.60 4.80
N ALA A 62 -4.84 7.06 3.63
CA ALA A 62 -4.93 8.45 3.22
C ALA A 62 -6.00 8.58 2.13
N CYS A 63 -6.74 9.69 2.19
CA CYS A 63 -7.73 10.03 1.18
C CYS A 63 -7.09 10.93 0.12
N ASP A 64 -7.04 10.45 -1.12
CA ASP A 64 -6.45 11.21 -2.24
C ASP A 64 -7.52 11.50 -3.29
N ILE A 65 -8.61 12.15 -2.87
CA ILE A 65 -9.79 12.38 -3.72
C ILE A 65 -9.45 13.16 -4.99
N GLU A 66 -8.47 14.06 -4.93
CA GLU A 66 -8.06 14.88 -6.09
C GLU A 66 -6.84 14.31 -6.83
N SER A 67 -6.37 13.14 -6.42
CA SER A 67 -5.22 12.45 -7.03
C SER A 67 -3.90 13.22 -6.92
N ASN A 68 -3.77 14.08 -5.92
CA ASN A 68 -2.54 14.86 -5.73
C ASN A 68 -1.34 13.98 -5.40
N ILE A 69 -1.54 12.96 -4.57
CA ILE A 69 -0.48 12.03 -4.21
C ILE A 69 -0.24 11.04 -5.34
N SER A 70 -1.31 10.44 -5.88
CA SER A 70 -1.18 9.41 -6.91
C SER A 70 -0.52 9.96 -8.19
N ASN A 71 -0.72 11.24 -8.50
CA ASN A 71 -0.08 11.86 -9.66
C ASN A 71 1.44 11.97 -9.53
N LEU A 72 1.97 11.89 -8.31
CA LEU A 72 3.42 11.86 -8.07
C LEU A 72 4.02 10.50 -8.40
N TYR A 73 3.20 9.47 -8.51
CA TYR A 73 3.65 8.08 -8.78
C TYR A 73 2.83 7.52 -9.94
N PRO A 74 3.07 8.00 -11.18
CA PRO A 74 2.26 7.57 -12.33
C PRO A 74 2.33 6.07 -12.56
N SER A 75 1.18 5.47 -12.83
CA SER A 75 1.09 4.04 -13.14
C SER A 75 -0.01 3.78 -14.17
N ALA A 76 0.00 2.59 -14.72
CA ALA A 76 -1.02 2.16 -15.71
C ALA A 76 -2.34 1.75 -15.05
N GLY A 77 -2.40 1.63 -13.73
CA GLY A 77 -3.62 1.23 -13.02
C GLY A 77 -3.37 0.95 -11.55
N ILE A 78 -4.35 0.34 -10.90
CA ILE A 78 -4.29 -0.08 -9.50
C ILE A 78 -4.67 -1.56 -9.39
N PRO A 79 -4.23 -2.29 -8.32
CA PRO A 79 -3.39 -1.79 -7.24
C PRO A 79 -1.98 -1.48 -7.73
N TYR A 80 -1.38 -0.44 -7.18
CA TYR A 80 -0.01 -0.05 -7.48
C TYR A 80 0.71 0.15 -6.15
N THR A 81 1.82 -0.55 -5.96
CA THR A 81 2.56 -0.48 -4.70
C THR A 81 3.95 0.05 -4.96
N VAL A 82 4.36 1.01 -4.14
CA VAL A 82 5.66 1.67 -4.24
C VAL A 82 6.41 1.44 -2.94
N ILE A 83 7.63 0.94 -3.04
CA ILE A 83 8.54 0.78 -1.90
C ILE A 83 9.58 1.89 -1.97
N VAL A 84 9.67 2.68 -0.91
CA VAL A 84 10.65 3.78 -0.80
C VAL A 84 11.68 3.37 0.25
N GLY A 85 12.95 3.44 -0.13
CA GLY A 85 14.05 3.08 0.76
C GLY A 85 14.36 4.15 1.79
N LYS A 86 15.28 3.84 2.71
CA LYS A 86 15.69 4.74 3.79
C LYS A 86 16.28 6.05 3.29
N ASP A 87 16.83 6.05 2.09
CA ASP A 87 17.40 7.24 1.45
C ASP A 87 16.35 8.11 0.74
N GLY A 88 15.07 7.72 0.78
CA GLY A 88 14.00 8.45 0.14
C GLY A 88 13.80 8.14 -1.34
N LEU A 89 14.53 7.17 -1.89
CA LEU A 89 14.40 6.78 -3.29
C LEU A 89 13.54 5.54 -3.44
N VAL A 90 12.77 5.48 -4.52
CA VAL A 90 11.97 4.31 -4.86
C VAL A 90 12.91 3.14 -5.17
N THR A 91 12.73 2.03 -4.47
CA THR A 91 13.53 0.83 -4.68
C THR A 91 12.84 -0.18 -5.58
N GLU A 92 11.51 -0.27 -5.51
CA GLU A 92 10.76 -1.25 -6.27
C GLU A 92 9.29 -0.83 -6.39
N THR A 93 8.63 -1.23 -7.47
CA THR A 93 7.20 -1.01 -7.66
C THR A 93 6.53 -2.29 -8.14
N PHE A 94 5.23 -2.42 -7.82
CA PHE A 94 4.43 -3.57 -8.21
C PHE A 94 3.09 -3.08 -8.77
N LEU A 95 2.76 -3.51 -9.98
CA LEU A 95 1.48 -3.19 -10.61
C LEU A 95 0.62 -4.46 -10.61
N GLY A 96 -0.60 -4.33 -10.06
CA GLY A 96 -1.52 -5.45 -9.97
C GLY A 96 -1.25 -6.37 -8.78
N ALA A 97 -2.14 -7.32 -8.58
CA ALA A 97 -2.01 -8.36 -7.56
C ALA A 97 -2.83 -9.57 -8.02
N LYS A 98 -2.27 -10.76 -7.87
CA LYS A 98 -2.95 -12.01 -8.21
C LYS A 98 -3.79 -12.50 -7.04
N ASP A 99 -3.17 -12.64 -5.88
CA ASP A 99 -3.82 -13.05 -4.65
C ASP A 99 -3.04 -12.51 -3.45
N ALA A 100 -3.62 -12.63 -2.25
CA ALA A 100 -3.00 -12.09 -1.05
C ALA A 100 -1.70 -12.81 -0.70
N ASP A 101 -1.67 -14.14 -0.80
CA ASP A 101 -0.51 -14.91 -0.37
C ASP A 101 0.73 -14.63 -1.22
N SER A 102 0.58 -14.62 -2.55
CA SER A 102 1.71 -14.32 -3.44
C SER A 102 2.16 -12.88 -3.29
N GLN A 103 1.23 -11.95 -3.11
CA GLN A 103 1.55 -10.54 -2.94
C GLN A 103 2.24 -10.30 -1.60
N TYR A 104 1.79 -10.93 -0.54
CA TYR A 104 2.45 -10.86 0.76
C TYR A 104 3.93 -11.27 0.64
N THR A 105 4.20 -12.40 -0.02
CA THR A 105 5.56 -12.91 -0.20
C THR A 105 6.44 -11.91 -0.96
N LYS A 106 5.92 -11.35 -2.07
CA LYS A 106 6.66 -10.38 -2.88
C LYS A 106 6.95 -9.10 -2.13
N LEU A 107 5.94 -8.55 -1.47
CA LEU A 107 6.07 -7.29 -0.75
C LEU A 107 6.99 -7.45 0.47
N ARG A 108 6.86 -8.57 1.20
CA ARG A 108 7.71 -8.83 2.35
C ARG A 108 9.18 -8.90 1.93
N ARG A 109 9.47 -9.57 0.82
CA ARG A 109 10.84 -9.63 0.28
C ARG A 109 11.35 -8.22 -0.04
N ALA A 110 10.56 -7.42 -0.75
CA ALA A 110 10.97 -6.07 -1.15
C ALA A 110 11.19 -5.17 0.06
N LEU A 111 10.31 -5.26 1.07
CA LEU A 111 10.45 -4.49 2.30
C LEU A 111 11.69 -4.92 3.08
N GLN A 112 11.94 -6.22 3.16
CA GLN A 112 13.09 -6.74 3.90
C GLN A 112 14.41 -6.29 3.24
N GLU A 113 14.48 -6.35 1.91
CA GLU A 113 15.65 -5.87 1.18
C GLU A 113 15.88 -4.37 1.40
N ALA A 114 14.83 -3.56 1.35
CA ALA A 114 14.94 -2.12 1.59
C ALA A 114 15.33 -1.82 3.03
N TYR A 115 14.79 -2.57 3.98
CA TYR A 115 15.06 -2.38 5.42
C TYR A 115 16.50 -2.74 5.76
N GLU A 116 17.08 -3.76 5.14
CA GLU A 116 18.44 -4.21 5.38
C GLU A 116 19.47 -3.38 4.61
N ALA A 117 19.06 -2.63 3.60
CA ALA A 117 19.97 -1.78 2.83
C ALA A 117 20.46 -0.59 3.66
N ASN A 118 21.71 -0.21 3.44
CA ASN A 118 22.33 0.93 4.14
C ASN A 118 22.07 2.25 3.44
#